data_d393f7cccb956d1e31bcb7c4af0a9b8e
#
_entry.id   d393f7cccb956d1e31bcb7c4af0a9b8e
#
_cell.length_a   1.000
_cell.length_b   1.000
_cell.length_c   1.000
_cell.angle_alpha   90.00
_cell.angle_beta   90.00
_cell.angle_gamma   90.00
#
_symmetry.space_group_name_H-M   'P 1'
#
loop_
_entity.id
_entity.type
_entity.pdbx_description
1 polymer ?
#
loop_
_entity_poly.entity_id
_entity_poly.type
_entity_poly.pdbx_seq_one_letter_code
_entity_poly.pdbx_strand_id
1 'polypeptide(L)'
;FDRLTLVVETDGSVDAESAVQYAAELVRKHFEFMLYFGEGGVPQVTVPGAVEVPEQLRDLFDRSIEDLAELSVRSRNSLQKENIQTLGDLVQRTEEEMLGIENFGKKSLTEITAFLDEHELNFGMRLKSGDEGQLFLVEEDDVQS
;
A
#
# COMPACT_ATOMS: atom_id res chain seq x y z
N PHE A 1 16.29 19.73 34.23
CA PHE A 1 16.20 18.97 32.99
C PHE A 1 17.02 17.69 33.09
N ASP A 2 16.38 16.57 32.79
CA ASP A 2 17.08 15.29 32.75
C ASP A 2 17.85 15.15 31.43
N ARG A 3 19.03 14.56 31.49
CA ARG A 3 19.81 14.25 30.29
C ARG A 3 19.68 12.76 29.98
N LEU A 4 19.15 12.42 28.83
CA LEU A 4 19.18 11.06 28.30
C LEU A 4 20.37 10.93 27.34
N THR A 5 21.21 9.94 27.56
CA THR A 5 22.28 9.55 26.63
C THR A 5 21.92 8.18 26.06
N LEU A 6 21.75 8.11 24.73
CA LEU A 6 21.47 6.87 24.02
C LEU A 6 22.71 6.47 23.24
N VAL A 7 23.20 5.25 23.47
CA VAL A 7 24.30 4.65 22.71
C VAL A 7 23.72 3.57 21.83
N VAL A 8 23.93 3.69 20.52
CA VAL A 8 23.42 2.75 19.53
C VAL A 8 24.57 2.11 18.78
N GLU A 9 24.65 0.80 18.84
CA GLU A 9 25.62 0.00 18.10
C GLU A 9 24.90 -0.84 17.05
N THR A 10 25.35 -0.79 15.80
CA THR A 10 24.79 -1.54 14.67
C THR A 10 25.83 -2.48 14.09
N ASP A 11 25.40 -3.48 13.34
CA ASP A 11 26.27 -4.40 12.60
C ASP A 11 26.81 -3.80 11.28
N GLY A 12 26.48 -2.53 10.99
CA GLY A 12 26.89 -1.83 9.77
C GLY A 12 25.94 -1.96 8.60
N SER A 13 24.88 -2.76 8.70
CA SER A 13 23.85 -2.88 7.65
C SER A 13 22.94 -1.65 7.59
N VAL A 14 22.76 -0.97 8.73
CA VAL A 14 21.98 0.26 8.88
C VAL A 14 22.79 1.24 9.74
N ASP A 15 22.75 2.52 9.42
CA ASP A 15 23.36 3.55 10.28
C ASP A 15 22.55 3.72 11.58
N ALA A 16 23.22 4.18 12.64
CA ALA A 16 22.63 4.29 13.97
C ALA A 16 21.44 5.28 14.01
N GLU A 17 21.48 6.36 13.24
CA GLU A 17 20.41 7.35 13.17
C GLU A 17 19.15 6.76 12.57
N SER A 18 19.27 6.10 11.42
CA SER A 18 18.16 5.40 10.75
C SER A 18 17.56 4.30 11.60
N ALA A 19 18.39 3.53 12.34
CA ALA A 19 17.91 2.50 13.26
C ALA A 19 17.06 3.09 14.38
N VAL A 20 17.47 4.22 14.97
CA VAL A 20 16.72 4.92 16.02
C VAL A 20 15.42 5.51 15.47
N GLN A 21 15.46 6.12 14.29
CA GLN A 21 14.26 6.67 13.65
C GLN A 21 13.22 5.57 13.36
N TYR A 22 13.64 4.44 12.83
CA TYR A 22 12.78 3.29 12.59
C TYR A 22 12.17 2.74 13.88
N ALA A 23 12.98 2.56 14.92
CA ALA A 23 12.51 2.09 16.22
C ALA A 23 11.52 3.08 16.87
N ALA A 24 11.78 4.38 16.78
CA ALA A 24 10.90 5.43 17.30
C ALA A 24 9.55 5.45 16.54
N GLU A 25 9.57 5.30 15.22
CA GLU A 25 8.36 5.20 14.38
C GLU A 25 7.54 3.96 14.75
N LEU A 26 8.18 2.81 14.93
CA LEU A 26 7.54 1.57 15.36
C LEU A 26 6.86 1.73 16.72
N VAL A 27 7.57 2.32 17.70
CA VAL A 27 7.03 2.60 19.03
C VAL A 27 5.88 3.59 18.96
N ARG A 28 6.00 4.66 18.16
CA ARG A 28 4.93 5.64 17.96
C ARG A 28 3.66 4.98 17.44
N LYS A 29 3.76 4.14 16.40
CA LYS A 29 2.62 3.40 15.84
C LYS A 29 1.96 2.49 16.89
N HIS A 30 2.74 1.83 17.74
CA HIS A 30 2.20 1.00 18.82
C HIS A 30 1.51 1.82 19.92
N PHE A 31 2.01 3.01 20.24
CA PHE A 31 1.41 3.88 21.25
C PHE A 31 0.20 4.66 20.70
N GLU A 32 0.12 4.95 19.44
CA GLU A 32 -1.07 5.55 18.81
C GLU A 32 -2.33 4.74 19.13
N PHE A 33 -2.23 3.43 19.14
CA PHE A 33 -3.31 2.54 19.56
C PHE A 33 -3.80 2.84 20.99
N MET A 34 -2.90 3.22 21.91
CA MET A 34 -3.27 3.50 23.31
C MET A 34 -3.95 4.85 23.50
N LEU A 35 -3.79 5.80 22.57
CA LEU A 35 -4.42 7.12 22.67
C LEU A 35 -5.96 7.05 22.44
N TYR A 36 -6.43 6.00 21.81
CA TYR A 36 -7.87 5.82 21.52
C TYR A 36 -8.63 5.08 22.63
N PHE A 37 -7.98 4.68 23.73
CA PHE A 37 -8.64 4.02 24.86
C PHE A 37 -9.57 4.92 25.68
N GLY A 38 -9.64 6.21 25.41
CA GLY A 38 -10.39 7.19 26.21
C GLY A 38 -11.73 7.65 25.64
N GLU A 39 -12.01 7.44 24.37
CA GLU A 39 -13.23 7.91 23.70
C GLU A 39 -14.00 6.75 23.08
N GLY A 40 -14.70 5.98 23.93
CA GLY A 40 -15.93 5.21 23.60
C GLY A 40 -16.02 4.38 22.31
N GLY A 41 -14.94 4.20 21.59
CA GLY A 41 -14.87 3.35 20.39
C GLY A 41 -14.22 2.02 20.73
N VAL A 42 -14.94 0.93 20.51
CA VAL A 42 -14.36 -0.42 20.51
C VAL A 42 -13.13 -0.39 19.58
N PRO A 43 -11.93 -0.76 20.02
CA PRO A 43 -10.80 -0.86 19.10
C PRO A 43 -11.20 -1.87 18.03
N GLN A 44 -11.41 -1.39 16.82
CA GLN A 44 -11.43 -2.31 15.70
C GLN A 44 -10.09 -3.03 15.73
N VAL A 45 -10.14 -4.35 15.79
CA VAL A 45 -8.95 -5.19 15.77
C VAL A 45 -8.27 -4.94 14.43
N THR A 46 -7.41 -3.93 14.39
CA THR A 46 -6.54 -3.73 13.25
C THR A 46 -5.62 -4.94 13.19
N VAL A 47 -5.77 -5.73 12.16
CA VAL A 47 -4.84 -6.81 11.86
C VAL A 47 -3.44 -6.20 11.88
N PRO A 48 -2.49 -6.74 12.68
CA PRO A 48 -1.12 -6.23 12.67
C PRO A 48 -0.61 -6.17 11.22
N GLY A 49 -0.13 -5.01 10.80
CA GLY A 49 0.31 -4.79 9.40
C GLY A 49 -0.76 -4.28 8.43
N ALA A 50 -2.00 -4.01 8.88
CA ALA A 50 -3.00 -3.37 8.04
C ALA A 50 -3.07 -1.86 8.32
N VAL A 51 -2.88 -1.05 7.30
CA VAL A 51 -3.02 0.41 7.35
C VAL A 51 -4.33 0.80 6.68
N GLU A 52 -5.18 1.54 7.38
CA GLU A 52 -6.40 2.06 6.77
C GLU A 52 -6.05 3.04 5.65
N VAL A 53 -6.65 2.81 4.50
CA VAL A 53 -6.43 3.65 3.32
C VAL A 53 -7.17 4.98 3.51
N PRO A 54 -6.50 6.14 3.39
CA PRO A 54 -7.15 7.44 3.44
C PRO A 54 -8.27 7.57 2.41
N GLU A 55 -9.31 8.34 2.75
CA GLU A 55 -10.51 8.50 1.91
C GLU A 55 -10.17 8.97 0.49
N GLN A 56 -9.22 9.88 0.34
CA GLN A 56 -8.76 10.36 -0.98
C GLN A 56 -8.16 9.25 -1.86
N LEU A 57 -7.49 8.28 -1.23
CA LEU A 57 -6.94 7.12 -1.94
C LEU A 57 -8.02 6.06 -2.23
N ARG A 58 -9.07 5.98 -1.41
CA ARG A 58 -10.22 5.10 -1.70
C ARG A 58 -10.91 5.50 -3.00
N ASP A 59 -11.21 6.79 -3.14
CA ASP A 59 -11.80 7.32 -4.38
C ASP A 59 -10.93 7.04 -5.59
N LEU A 60 -9.61 7.05 -5.41
CA LEU A 60 -8.67 6.71 -6.46
C LEU A 60 -8.70 5.21 -6.79
N PHE A 61 -8.76 4.32 -5.79
CA PHE A 61 -8.85 2.88 -6.02
C PHE A 61 -10.17 2.45 -6.67
N ASP A 62 -11.26 3.15 -6.36
CA ASP A 62 -12.58 2.90 -6.97
C ASP A 62 -12.70 3.47 -8.38
N ARG A 63 -11.70 4.26 -8.81
CA ARG A 63 -11.70 4.85 -10.15
C ARG A 63 -11.63 3.78 -11.22
N SER A 64 -12.52 3.89 -12.21
CA SER A 64 -12.55 2.96 -13.33
C SER A 64 -11.30 3.07 -14.21
N ILE A 65 -10.80 1.93 -14.66
CA ILE A 65 -9.72 1.86 -15.67
C ILE A 65 -10.11 2.60 -16.97
N GLU A 66 -11.40 2.68 -17.30
CA GLU A 66 -11.89 3.41 -18.47
C GLU A 66 -11.65 4.91 -18.39
N ASP A 67 -11.65 5.46 -17.17
CA ASP A 67 -11.47 6.90 -16.91
C ASP A 67 -9.99 7.32 -16.87
N LEU A 68 -9.06 6.36 -16.95
CA LEU A 68 -7.62 6.62 -16.97
C LEU A 68 -7.20 7.04 -18.38
N ALA A 69 -7.09 8.35 -18.60
CA ALA A 69 -6.71 8.93 -19.88
C ALA A 69 -5.27 8.58 -20.32
N GLU A 70 -4.42 8.26 -19.34
CA GLU A 70 -3.02 7.89 -19.51
C GLU A 70 -2.85 6.54 -20.20
N LEU A 71 -3.88 5.68 -20.12
CA LEU A 71 -3.87 4.37 -20.76
C LEU A 71 -4.40 4.41 -22.18
N SER A 72 -3.70 3.71 -23.08
CA SER A 72 -4.20 3.49 -24.43
C SER A 72 -5.50 2.67 -24.42
N VAL A 73 -6.36 2.87 -25.40
CA VAL A 73 -7.62 2.09 -25.57
C VAL A 73 -7.33 0.59 -25.61
N ARG A 74 -6.22 0.19 -26.23
CA ARG A 74 -5.80 -1.20 -26.32
C ARG A 74 -5.46 -1.77 -24.94
N SER A 75 -4.72 -1.03 -24.12
CA SER A 75 -4.36 -1.43 -22.77
C SER A 75 -5.61 -1.58 -21.89
N ARG A 76 -6.53 -0.61 -21.95
CA ARG A 76 -7.81 -0.68 -21.23
C ARG A 76 -8.64 -1.91 -21.60
N ASN A 77 -8.80 -2.19 -22.88
CA ASN A 77 -9.53 -3.36 -23.36
C ASN A 77 -8.89 -4.68 -22.91
N SER A 78 -7.55 -4.74 -22.85
CA SER A 78 -6.84 -5.93 -22.37
C SER A 78 -7.06 -6.15 -20.89
N LEU A 79 -7.02 -5.09 -20.07
CA LEU A 79 -7.28 -5.15 -18.64
C LEU A 79 -8.72 -5.58 -18.32
N GLN A 80 -9.70 -5.06 -19.06
CA GLN A 80 -11.10 -5.44 -18.91
C GLN A 80 -11.37 -6.92 -19.19
N LYS A 81 -10.68 -7.50 -20.17
CA LYS A 81 -10.77 -8.94 -20.45
C LYS A 81 -10.31 -9.81 -19.30
N GLU A 82 -9.37 -9.32 -18.52
CA GLU A 82 -8.84 -9.99 -17.32
C GLU A 82 -9.63 -9.62 -16.04
N ASN A 83 -10.82 -9.03 -16.18
CA ASN A 83 -11.68 -8.56 -15.10
C ASN A 83 -11.02 -7.50 -14.19
N ILE A 84 -10.07 -6.76 -14.70
CA ILE A 84 -9.47 -5.61 -14.04
C ILE A 84 -10.29 -4.39 -14.43
N GLN A 85 -11.17 -3.92 -13.55
CA GLN A 85 -12.12 -2.85 -13.83
C GLN A 85 -11.76 -1.55 -13.13
N THR A 86 -11.12 -1.64 -11.97
CA THR A 86 -10.75 -0.49 -11.14
C THR A 86 -9.24 -0.40 -10.94
N LEU A 87 -8.79 0.76 -10.50
CA LEU A 87 -7.38 0.94 -10.12
C LEU A 87 -7.00 0.04 -8.95
N GLY A 88 -7.95 -0.19 -8.01
CA GLY A 88 -7.77 -1.12 -6.91
C GLY A 88 -7.53 -2.56 -7.35
N ASP A 89 -8.20 -3.02 -8.42
CA ASP A 89 -7.95 -4.34 -9.01
C ASP A 89 -6.55 -4.40 -9.64
N LEU A 90 -6.15 -3.30 -10.29
CA LEU A 90 -4.88 -3.21 -10.99
C LEU A 90 -3.67 -3.29 -10.05
N VAL A 91 -3.69 -2.53 -8.94
CA VAL A 91 -2.56 -2.49 -7.99
C VAL A 91 -2.38 -3.81 -7.23
N GLN A 92 -3.41 -4.64 -7.17
CA GLN A 92 -3.33 -5.97 -6.56
C GLN A 92 -2.67 -7.01 -7.47
N ARG A 93 -2.42 -6.69 -8.74
CA ARG A 93 -1.69 -7.55 -9.67
C ARG A 93 -0.19 -7.31 -9.56
N THR A 94 0.59 -8.35 -9.88
CA THR A 94 2.04 -8.20 -10.00
C THR A 94 2.44 -7.77 -11.42
N GLU A 95 3.64 -7.22 -11.59
CA GLU A 95 4.16 -6.87 -12.91
C GLU A 95 4.26 -8.10 -13.83
N GLU A 96 4.58 -9.27 -13.28
CA GLU A 96 4.66 -10.53 -14.01
C GLU A 96 3.30 -10.96 -14.56
N GLU A 97 2.25 -10.86 -13.74
CA GLU A 97 0.87 -11.12 -14.16
C GLU A 97 0.44 -10.16 -15.26
N MET A 98 0.80 -8.88 -15.14
CA MET A 98 0.50 -7.86 -16.14
C MET A 98 1.17 -8.14 -17.49
N LEU A 99 2.41 -8.58 -17.50
CA LEU A 99 3.14 -8.99 -18.71
C LEU A 99 2.58 -10.26 -19.35
N GLY A 100 1.90 -11.10 -18.58
CA GLY A 100 1.21 -12.29 -19.04
C GLY A 100 -0.11 -12.00 -19.77
N ILE A 101 -0.66 -10.80 -19.65
CA ILE A 101 -1.93 -10.43 -20.27
C ILE A 101 -1.79 -10.32 -21.80
N GLU A 102 -2.70 -10.96 -22.53
CA GLU A 102 -2.70 -10.91 -23.98
C GLU A 102 -2.88 -9.47 -24.49
N ASN A 103 -2.05 -9.07 -25.44
CA ASN A 103 -2.01 -7.72 -26.00
C ASN A 103 -1.62 -6.59 -25.02
N PHE A 104 -1.08 -6.94 -23.85
CA PHE A 104 -0.54 -6.02 -22.89
C PHE A 104 1.00 -6.12 -22.92
N GLY A 105 1.66 -5.10 -23.43
CA GLY A 105 3.11 -5.10 -23.65
C GLY A 105 3.88 -4.26 -22.61
N LYS A 106 5.22 -4.32 -22.71
CA LYS A 106 6.13 -3.52 -21.88
C LYS A 106 5.83 -2.03 -21.91
N LYS A 107 5.40 -1.48 -23.04
CA LYS A 107 5.04 -0.07 -23.18
C LYS A 107 3.83 0.28 -22.31
N SER A 108 2.79 -0.56 -22.34
CA SER A 108 1.60 -0.37 -21.52
C SER A 108 1.93 -0.52 -20.02
N LEU A 109 2.81 -1.46 -19.67
CA LEU A 109 3.30 -1.59 -18.30
C LEU A 109 4.03 -0.32 -17.84
N THR A 110 4.92 0.23 -18.68
CA THR A 110 5.64 1.48 -18.37
C THR A 110 4.69 2.66 -18.17
N GLU A 111 3.65 2.79 -19.00
CA GLU A 111 2.62 3.82 -18.88
C GLU A 111 1.89 3.73 -17.53
N ILE A 112 1.50 2.51 -17.13
CA ILE A 112 0.83 2.28 -15.84
C ILE A 112 1.79 2.49 -14.67
N THR A 113 3.01 1.99 -14.75
CA THR A 113 4.00 2.17 -13.68
C THR A 113 4.25 3.66 -13.43
N ALA A 114 4.41 4.46 -14.48
CA ALA A 114 4.57 5.91 -14.36
C ALA A 114 3.36 6.58 -13.70
N PHE A 115 2.13 6.14 -14.04
CA PHE A 115 0.91 6.63 -13.41
C PHE A 115 0.83 6.24 -11.92
N LEU A 116 1.18 5.01 -11.58
CA LEU A 116 1.20 4.53 -10.19
C LEU A 116 2.24 5.29 -9.37
N ASP A 117 3.44 5.49 -9.91
CA ASP A 117 4.51 6.25 -9.26
C ASP A 117 4.11 7.71 -8.98
N GLU A 118 3.37 8.35 -9.88
CA GLU A 118 2.85 9.71 -9.69
C GLU A 118 1.88 9.81 -8.51
N HIS A 119 1.17 8.71 -8.22
CA HIS A 119 0.22 8.61 -7.12
C HIS A 119 0.77 7.86 -5.89
N GLU A 120 2.07 7.61 -5.85
CA GLU A 120 2.75 6.87 -4.78
C GLU A 120 2.19 5.44 -4.57
N LEU A 121 1.74 4.81 -5.67
CA LEU A 121 1.20 3.46 -5.70
C LEU A 121 2.17 2.48 -6.36
N ASN A 122 2.03 1.20 -6.05
CA ASN A 122 2.86 0.13 -6.60
C ASN A 122 2.00 -1.07 -7.01
N PHE A 123 2.53 -1.90 -7.89
CA PHE A 123 1.97 -3.23 -8.12
C PHE A 123 2.18 -4.15 -6.91
N GLY A 124 1.31 -5.15 -6.76
CA GLY A 124 1.41 -6.13 -5.69
C GLY A 124 0.88 -5.65 -4.34
N MET A 125 0.18 -4.51 -4.30
CA MET A 125 -0.51 -4.05 -3.10
C MET A 125 -1.66 -4.99 -2.76
N ARG A 126 -1.84 -5.29 -1.47
CA ARG A 126 -2.96 -6.11 -1.01
C ARG A 126 -3.99 -5.24 -0.32
N LEU A 127 -5.17 -5.15 -0.92
CA LEU A 127 -6.29 -4.41 -0.39
C LEU A 127 -7.31 -5.38 0.22
N LYS A 128 -7.79 -5.08 1.42
CA LYS A 128 -8.89 -5.80 2.07
C LYS A 128 -10.00 -4.83 2.43
N SER A 129 -11.21 -5.21 2.12
CA SER A 129 -12.40 -4.47 2.56
C SER A 129 -12.77 -4.89 3.97
N GLY A 130 -13.01 -3.90 4.85
CA GLY A 130 -13.59 -4.11 6.17
C GLY A 130 -15.12 -4.21 6.13
N ASP A 131 -15.73 -4.57 7.26
CA ASP A 131 -17.18 -4.82 7.38
C ASP A 131 -18.04 -3.57 7.16
N GLU A 132 -17.48 -2.37 7.32
CA GLU A 132 -18.18 -1.09 7.15
C GLU A 132 -17.74 -0.34 5.87
N GLY A 133 -17.18 -1.04 4.90
CA GLY A 133 -16.72 -0.44 3.62
C GLY A 133 -15.36 0.28 3.72
N GLN A 134 -14.64 0.10 4.83
CA GLN A 134 -13.26 0.58 4.95
C GLN A 134 -12.34 -0.27 4.07
N LEU A 135 -11.35 0.37 3.47
CA LEU A 135 -10.30 -0.30 2.70
C LEU A 135 -9.00 -0.28 3.50
N PHE A 136 -8.37 -1.43 3.61
CA PHE A 136 -7.10 -1.60 4.31
C PHE A 136 -6.02 -2.07 3.34
N LEU A 137 -4.86 -1.44 3.45
CA LEU A 137 -3.63 -1.93 2.84
C LEU A 137 -2.99 -2.93 3.80
N VAL A 138 -2.78 -4.16 3.34
CA VAL A 138 -2.13 -5.22 4.12
C VAL A 138 -0.72 -5.39 3.61
N GLU A 139 0.27 -5.10 4.45
CA GLU A 139 1.66 -5.44 4.16
C GLU A 139 1.85 -6.95 4.24
N GLU A 140 2.64 -7.49 3.34
CA GLU A 140 3.04 -8.88 3.40
C GLU A 140 3.97 -9.06 4.61
N ASP A 141 3.45 -9.62 5.71
CA ASP A 141 4.34 -10.27 6.66
C ASP A 141 4.97 -11.46 5.91
N ASP A 142 6.27 -11.43 5.76
CA ASP A 142 7.07 -12.58 5.36
C ASP A 142 6.77 -13.74 6.33
N VAL A 143 5.71 -14.47 6.06
CA VAL A 143 5.51 -15.78 6.66
C VAL A 143 6.46 -16.73 5.92
N GLN A 144 7.72 -16.64 6.27
CA GLN A 144 8.62 -17.76 6.05
C GLN A 144 8.18 -18.89 6.97
N SER A 145 7.47 -19.80 6.43
CA SER A 145 7.32 -21.14 7.00
C SER A 145 8.63 -21.89 6.87
#